data_09a68ea2a77a34f261519968764d7488
#
_entry.id   09a68ea2a77a34f261519968764d7488
#
_cell.length_a   1.000
_cell.length_b   1.000
_cell.length_c   1.000
_cell.angle_alpha   90.00
_cell.angle_beta   90.00
_cell.angle_gamma   90.00
#
_symmetry.space_group_name_H-M   'P 1'
#
loop_
_entity.id
_entity.type
_entity.pdbx_description
1 polymer ?
#
loop_
_entity_poly.entity_id
_entity_poly.type
_entity_poly.pdbx_seq_one_letter_code
_entity_poly.pdbx_strand_id
1 'polypeptide(L)'
;MKFRLICILMCLGMFLSVNAQGNPGNDKEFINELESKTSRIQTITCKFTQTQSLSVLSNKVSKKGVFYYQRPEKILLSFNNGDYIKMTSEDFQMKNGDKINEMKVESNPMLRELKNILSACMTGEVMNSTKDFNHELKKEELKYTIIMTPKKKRVASKIKEIMLEFDRRNMCLNKMKMTQPNGDYTLYEFLDKEFNKQIKQFDKR
;
A
#
# COMPACT_ATOMS: atom_id res chain seq x y z
N MET A 1 13.66 -71.14 -18.24
CA MET A 1 14.16 -70.15 -17.31
C MET A 1 14.15 -68.81 -18.02
N LYS A 2 13.24 -67.91 -17.67
CA LYS A 2 13.05 -66.62 -18.33
C LYS A 2 13.50 -65.51 -17.38
N PHE A 3 14.61 -64.83 -17.71
CA PHE A 3 15.07 -63.62 -16.98
C PHE A 3 14.15 -62.43 -17.38
N ARG A 4 13.45 -61.88 -16.43
CA ARG A 4 12.74 -60.61 -16.60
C ARG A 4 13.67 -59.49 -16.09
N LEU A 5 14.16 -58.70 -17.05
CA LEU A 5 14.88 -57.45 -16.82
C LEU A 5 13.89 -56.37 -16.42
N ILE A 6 13.91 -55.92 -15.19
CA ILE A 6 13.11 -54.79 -14.73
C ILE A 6 13.98 -53.53 -14.88
N CYS A 7 13.63 -52.71 -15.92
CA CYS A 7 14.17 -51.35 -16.03
C CYS A 7 13.47 -50.46 -15.03
N ILE A 8 14.17 -50.10 -13.95
CA ILE A 8 13.75 -49.03 -13.03
C ILE A 8 14.11 -47.71 -13.69
N LEU A 9 13.09 -47.04 -14.24
CA LEU A 9 13.21 -45.70 -14.79
C LEU A 9 13.22 -44.72 -13.59
N MET A 10 14.41 -44.28 -13.22
CA MET A 10 14.62 -43.29 -12.17
C MET A 10 14.25 -41.90 -12.69
N CYS A 11 12.99 -41.51 -12.52
CA CYS A 11 12.55 -40.13 -12.78
C CYS A 11 13.19 -39.19 -11.74
N LEU A 12 14.34 -38.64 -12.13
CA LEU A 12 15.00 -37.56 -11.39
C LEU A 12 14.17 -36.28 -11.58
N GLY A 13 13.20 -36.06 -10.70
CA GLY A 13 12.43 -34.82 -10.65
C GLY A 13 13.36 -33.68 -10.23
N MET A 14 13.85 -32.91 -11.21
CA MET A 14 14.45 -31.60 -10.94
C MET A 14 13.36 -30.66 -10.39
N PHE A 15 13.31 -30.53 -9.06
CA PHE A 15 12.63 -29.38 -8.43
C PHE A 15 13.43 -28.13 -8.80
N LEU A 16 13.02 -27.46 -9.87
CA LEU A 16 13.42 -26.08 -10.13
C LEU A 16 12.83 -25.22 -9.02
N SER A 17 13.59 -25.01 -7.96
CA SER A 17 13.32 -23.97 -6.99
C SER A 17 13.42 -22.64 -7.73
N VAL A 18 12.29 -22.09 -8.16
CA VAL A 18 12.23 -20.73 -8.66
C VAL A 18 12.47 -19.82 -7.46
N ASN A 19 13.74 -19.48 -7.23
CA ASN A 19 14.10 -18.38 -6.36
C ASN A 19 13.57 -17.09 -7.04
N ALA A 20 12.45 -16.58 -6.57
CA ALA A 20 11.96 -15.26 -6.93
C ALA A 20 12.85 -14.21 -6.24
N GLN A 21 14.10 -14.12 -6.65
CA GLN A 21 14.94 -12.97 -6.36
C GLN A 21 14.45 -11.84 -7.25
N GLY A 22 13.95 -10.75 -6.63
CA GLY A 22 13.58 -9.54 -7.34
C GLY A 22 14.71 -9.14 -8.29
N ASN A 23 14.39 -8.94 -9.56
CA ASN A 23 15.40 -8.59 -10.58
C ASN A 23 15.81 -7.12 -10.36
N PRO A 24 17.07 -6.81 -9.98
CA PRO A 24 17.51 -5.45 -9.69
C PRO A 24 17.30 -4.45 -10.84
N GLY A 25 17.15 -4.95 -12.08
CA GLY A 25 16.84 -4.15 -13.25
C GLY A 25 15.40 -3.62 -13.25
N ASN A 26 14.45 -4.41 -12.76
CA ASN A 26 13.04 -4.02 -12.68
C ASN A 26 12.81 -2.92 -11.63
N ASP A 27 13.56 -2.95 -10.53
CA ASP A 27 13.43 -1.96 -9.46
C ASP A 27 13.85 -0.57 -9.94
N LYS A 28 14.96 -0.46 -10.70
CA LYS A 28 15.44 0.80 -11.26
C LYS A 28 14.47 1.39 -12.29
N GLU A 29 13.94 0.55 -13.19
CA GLU A 29 12.94 0.97 -14.18
C GLU A 29 11.72 1.54 -13.49
N PHE A 30 11.17 0.80 -12.52
CA PHE A 30 10.01 1.23 -11.74
C PHE A 30 10.24 2.55 -11.01
N ILE A 31 11.38 2.69 -10.31
CA ILE A 31 11.73 3.91 -9.57
C ILE A 31 11.78 5.11 -10.52
N ASN A 32 12.50 4.99 -11.64
CA ASN A 32 12.65 6.07 -12.62
C ASN A 32 11.29 6.47 -13.22
N GLU A 33 10.46 5.51 -13.58
CA GLU A 33 9.11 5.79 -14.10
C GLU A 33 8.24 6.47 -13.04
N LEU A 34 8.26 5.99 -11.79
CA LEU A 34 7.48 6.55 -10.70
C LEU A 34 7.89 7.99 -10.40
N GLU A 35 9.18 8.24 -10.21
CA GLU A 35 9.72 9.59 -9.98
C GLU A 35 9.39 10.55 -11.13
N SER A 36 9.60 10.12 -12.39
CA SER A 36 9.28 10.92 -13.57
C SER A 36 7.82 11.36 -13.63
N LYS A 37 6.89 10.45 -13.31
CA LYS A 37 5.44 10.70 -13.38
C LYS A 37 4.93 11.50 -12.17
N THR A 38 5.50 11.28 -10.97
CA THR A 38 4.98 11.87 -9.74
C THR A 38 5.64 13.18 -9.33
N SER A 39 6.85 13.49 -9.83
CA SER A 39 7.64 14.69 -9.43
C SER A 39 6.88 16.01 -9.58
N ARG A 40 6.01 16.13 -10.58
CA ARG A 40 5.22 17.35 -10.87
C ARG A 40 3.87 17.40 -10.17
N ILE A 41 3.50 16.36 -9.44
CA ILE A 41 2.20 16.28 -8.75
C ILE A 41 2.30 17.06 -7.44
N GLN A 42 1.49 18.10 -7.30
CA GLN A 42 1.38 18.90 -6.08
C GLN A 42 0.16 18.49 -5.25
N THR A 43 -0.94 18.15 -5.94
CA THR A 43 -2.16 17.73 -5.29
C THR A 43 -2.79 16.55 -6.01
N ILE A 44 -3.47 15.69 -5.25
CA ILE A 44 -4.30 14.60 -5.77
C ILE A 44 -5.65 14.65 -5.07
N THR A 45 -6.72 14.56 -5.86
CA THR A 45 -8.06 14.28 -5.36
C THR A 45 -8.57 13.03 -6.06
N CYS A 46 -9.10 12.07 -5.31
CA CYS A 46 -9.69 10.87 -5.91
C CYS A 46 -10.77 10.26 -5.02
N LYS A 47 -11.69 9.50 -5.61
CA LYS A 47 -12.60 8.65 -4.85
C LYS A 47 -11.82 7.48 -4.24
N PHE A 48 -12.24 7.03 -3.07
CA PHE A 48 -11.70 5.80 -2.51
C PHE A 48 -12.79 4.92 -1.90
N THR A 49 -12.48 3.63 -1.84
CA THR A 49 -13.21 2.64 -1.04
C THR A 49 -12.25 2.05 -0.03
N GLN A 50 -12.63 2.05 1.24
CA GLN A 50 -11.94 1.31 2.30
C GLN A 50 -12.75 0.06 2.62
N THR A 51 -12.13 -1.11 2.52
CA THR A 51 -12.72 -2.39 2.94
C THR A 51 -11.92 -2.96 4.10
N GLN A 52 -12.59 -3.25 5.21
CA GLN A 52 -12.01 -3.93 6.37
C GLN A 52 -12.56 -5.35 6.48
N SER A 53 -11.66 -6.32 6.60
CA SER A 53 -11.98 -7.71 6.91
C SER A 53 -11.41 -8.02 8.28
N LEU A 54 -12.28 -8.21 9.24
CA LEU A 54 -11.92 -8.51 10.63
C LEU A 54 -12.37 -9.93 10.96
N SER A 55 -11.46 -10.73 11.52
CA SER A 55 -11.72 -12.15 11.86
C SER A 55 -12.87 -12.35 12.85
N VAL A 56 -13.15 -11.29 13.65
CA VAL A 56 -14.27 -11.28 14.63
C VAL A 56 -15.62 -10.93 13.99
N LEU A 57 -15.65 -10.50 12.72
CA LEU A 57 -16.87 -10.13 12.00
C LEU A 57 -17.15 -11.13 10.88
N SER A 58 -18.41 -11.57 10.77
CA SER A 58 -18.85 -12.46 9.68
C SER A 58 -18.79 -11.79 8.30
N ASN A 59 -18.91 -10.46 8.24
CA ASN A 59 -18.97 -9.69 7.01
C ASN A 59 -17.86 -8.63 6.96
N LYS A 60 -17.38 -8.34 5.75
CA LYS A 60 -16.47 -7.21 5.50
C LYS A 60 -17.23 -5.90 5.65
N VAL A 61 -16.59 -4.91 6.27
CA VAL A 61 -17.12 -3.55 6.38
C VAL A 61 -16.51 -2.70 5.27
N SER A 62 -17.35 -2.00 4.51
CA SER A 62 -16.89 -1.12 3.44
C SER A 62 -17.39 0.31 3.67
N LYS A 63 -16.48 1.28 3.54
CA LYS A 63 -16.74 2.72 3.59
C LYS A 63 -16.21 3.36 2.32
N LYS A 64 -16.92 4.36 1.79
CA LYS A 64 -16.50 5.14 0.61
C LYS A 64 -16.26 6.59 0.99
N GLY A 65 -15.44 7.28 0.19
CA GLY A 65 -15.16 8.68 0.44
C GLY A 65 -14.30 9.32 -0.65
N VAL A 66 -13.73 10.46 -0.32
CA VAL A 66 -12.80 11.21 -1.17
C VAL A 66 -11.46 11.33 -0.45
N PHE A 67 -10.41 10.98 -1.16
CA PHE A 67 -9.03 11.11 -0.72
C PHE A 67 -8.46 12.40 -1.28
N TYR A 68 -7.76 13.13 -0.44
CA TYR A 68 -7.05 14.36 -0.79
C TYR A 68 -5.60 14.24 -0.34
N TYR A 69 -4.69 14.60 -1.22
CA TYR A 69 -3.27 14.75 -0.93
C TYR A 69 -2.77 16.10 -1.40
N GLN A 70 -1.97 16.78 -0.59
CA GLN A 70 -1.27 18.01 -0.92
C GLN A 70 0.15 17.96 -0.39
N ARG A 71 1.12 18.18 -1.28
CA ARG A 71 2.54 18.27 -0.88
C ARG A 71 2.75 19.33 0.21
N PRO A 72 3.72 19.13 1.11
CA PRO A 72 4.58 17.95 1.18
C PRO A 72 3.92 16.73 1.83
N GLU A 73 3.00 16.88 2.78
CA GLU A 73 2.54 15.77 3.62
C GLU A 73 1.12 15.92 4.17
N LYS A 74 0.25 16.68 3.51
CA LYS A 74 -1.15 16.78 3.94
C LYS A 74 -1.96 15.68 3.29
N ILE A 75 -2.59 14.84 4.09
CA ILE A 75 -3.47 13.75 3.66
C ILE A 75 -4.81 13.88 4.38
N LEU A 76 -5.90 13.73 3.64
CA LEU A 76 -7.25 13.68 4.18
C LEU A 76 -8.04 12.56 3.50
N LEU A 77 -8.53 11.60 4.29
CA LEU A 77 -9.55 10.64 3.88
C LEU A 77 -10.88 11.12 4.45
N SER A 78 -11.75 11.65 3.61
CA SER A 78 -13.09 12.11 4.00
C SER A 78 -14.12 11.07 3.60
N PHE A 79 -14.77 10.44 4.57
CA PHE A 79 -15.79 9.42 4.34
C PHE A 79 -17.16 10.05 4.10
N ASN A 80 -18.01 9.36 3.31
CA ASN A 80 -19.33 9.87 2.94
C ASN A 80 -20.30 10.03 4.12
N ASN A 81 -20.04 9.34 5.24
CA ASN A 81 -20.82 9.46 6.48
C ASN A 81 -20.41 10.63 7.37
N GLY A 82 -19.48 11.48 6.90
CA GLY A 82 -18.97 12.63 7.66
C GLY A 82 -17.79 12.33 8.59
N ASP A 83 -17.36 11.06 8.68
CA ASP A 83 -16.11 10.69 9.34
C ASP A 83 -14.92 11.18 8.50
N TYR A 84 -13.76 11.36 9.13
CA TYR A 84 -12.54 11.64 8.39
C TYR A 84 -11.28 11.20 9.15
N ILE A 85 -10.19 11.05 8.39
CA ILE A 85 -8.83 10.89 8.87
C ILE A 85 -7.99 11.98 8.21
N LYS A 86 -7.46 12.91 9.00
CA LYS A 86 -6.58 13.99 8.56
C LYS A 86 -5.19 13.76 9.13
N MET A 87 -4.17 13.81 8.29
CA MET A 87 -2.77 13.61 8.65
C MET A 87 -1.94 14.76 8.09
N THR A 88 -1.04 15.27 8.90
CA THR A 88 0.00 16.25 8.53
C THR A 88 1.37 15.69 8.86
N SER A 89 2.43 16.50 8.78
CA SER A 89 3.77 16.14 9.26
C SER A 89 3.79 15.71 10.72
N GLU A 90 3.01 16.38 11.57
CA GLU A 90 3.07 16.24 13.04
C GLU A 90 1.82 15.61 13.63
N ASP A 91 0.65 15.98 13.11
CA ASP A 91 -0.63 15.70 13.74
C ASP A 91 -1.48 14.73 12.95
N PHE A 92 -2.19 13.93 13.70
CA PHE A 92 -3.22 13.02 13.24
C PHE A 92 -4.54 13.39 13.91
N GLN A 93 -5.58 13.60 13.12
CA GLN A 93 -6.92 13.85 13.60
C GLN A 93 -7.88 12.84 12.98
N MET A 94 -8.70 12.20 13.80
CA MET A 94 -9.71 11.26 13.34
C MET A 94 -11.07 11.62 13.94
N LYS A 95 -12.06 11.81 13.07
CA LYS A 95 -13.47 11.93 13.45
C LYS A 95 -14.18 10.61 13.18
N ASN A 96 -14.93 10.14 14.18
CA ASN A 96 -15.79 8.97 14.09
C ASN A 96 -17.12 9.29 14.81
N GLY A 97 -18.19 9.55 14.03
CA GLY A 97 -19.42 10.12 14.50
C GLY A 97 -19.18 11.50 15.11
N ASP A 98 -19.61 11.71 16.36
CA ASP A 98 -19.44 12.99 17.06
C ASP A 98 -18.08 13.11 17.79
N LYS A 99 -17.30 12.04 17.82
CA LYS A 99 -16.01 12.02 18.53
C LYS A 99 -14.88 12.42 17.59
N ILE A 100 -14.10 13.41 18.03
CA ILE A 100 -12.85 13.82 17.39
C ILE A 100 -11.71 13.43 18.31
N ASN A 101 -10.78 12.64 17.80
CA ASN A 101 -9.54 12.26 18.48
C ASN A 101 -8.37 12.89 17.76
N GLU A 102 -7.54 13.58 18.53
CA GLU A 102 -6.29 14.18 18.05
C GLU A 102 -5.11 13.51 18.73
N MET A 103 -4.07 13.23 17.98
CA MET A 103 -2.85 12.64 18.51
C MET A 103 -1.65 13.02 17.64
N LYS A 104 -0.47 12.91 18.21
CA LYS A 104 0.75 13.00 17.40
C LYS A 104 0.90 11.74 16.54
N VAL A 105 1.36 11.90 15.31
CA VAL A 105 1.57 10.77 14.35
C VAL A 105 2.45 9.69 14.98
N GLU A 106 3.47 10.10 15.75
CA GLU A 106 4.41 9.20 16.39
C GLU A 106 3.80 8.27 17.46
N SER A 107 2.63 8.64 18.01
CA SER A 107 1.98 7.86 19.08
C SER A 107 1.27 6.59 18.55
N ASN A 108 0.95 6.52 17.27
CA ASN A 108 0.30 5.36 16.66
C ASN A 108 1.13 4.80 15.49
N PRO A 109 1.88 3.71 15.70
CA PRO A 109 2.76 3.14 14.67
C PRO A 109 2.04 2.76 13.36
N MET A 110 0.80 2.24 13.44
CA MET A 110 0.04 1.83 12.24
C MET A 110 -0.33 3.05 11.39
N LEU A 111 -0.81 4.13 12.01
CA LEU A 111 -1.19 5.36 11.32
C LEU A 111 0.04 6.09 10.76
N ARG A 112 1.15 6.04 11.49
CA ARG A 112 2.42 6.56 10.99
C ARG A 112 2.87 5.81 9.72
N GLU A 113 2.83 4.48 9.73
CA GLU A 113 3.19 3.70 8.55
C GLU A 113 2.22 3.94 7.39
N LEU A 114 0.91 4.05 7.66
CA LEU A 114 -0.08 4.43 6.64
C LEU A 114 0.27 5.78 6.00
N LYS A 115 0.53 6.81 6.82
CA LYS A 115 0.92 8.14 6.33
C LYS A 115 2.19 8.08 5.49
N ASN A 116 3.25 7.44 6.03
CA ASN A 116 4.55 7.37 5.37
C ASN A 116 4.45 6.67 4.01
N ILE A 117 3.73 5.56 3.92
CA ILE A 117 3.56 4.81 2.68
C ILE A 117 2.71 5.59 1.68
N LEU A 118 1.59 6.20 2.09
CA LEU A 118 0.79 7.03 1.20
C LEU A 118 1.60 8.22 0.68
N SER A 119 2.31 8.95 1.54
CA SER A 119 3.20 10.04 1.11
C SER A 119 4.26 9.56 0.13
N ALA A 120 4.95 8.47 0.44
CA ALA A 120 5.99 7.89 -0.40
C ALA A 120 5.46 7.47 -1.79
N CYS A 121 4.26 6.89 -1.85
CA CYS A 121 3.62 6.57 -3.12
C CYS A 121 3.29 7.82 -3.96
N MET A 122 2.93 8.93 -3.29
CA MET A 122 2.57 10.18 -3.97
C MET A 122 3.78 11.00 -4.40
N THR A 123 4.92 10.85 -3.72
CA THR A 123 6.18 11.55 -4.04
C THR A 123 7.09 10.76 -4.98
N GLY A 124 6.81 9.48 -5.20
CA GLY A 124 7.69 8.59 -5.98
C GLY A 124 8.79 7.92 -5.15
N GLU A 125 8.85 8.18 -3.85
CA GLU A 125 9.94 7.73 -2.97
C GLU A 125 9.67 6.40 -2.26
N VAL A 126 8.70 5.62 -2.73
CA VAL A 126 8.22 4.41 -2.01
C VAL A 126 9.33 3.42 -1.68
N MET A 127 10.29 3.21 -2.58
CA MET A 127 11.40 2.28 -2.35
C MET A 127 12.44 2.83 -1.37
N ASN A 128 12.62 4.15 -1.32
CA ASN A 128 13.60 4.83 -0.46
C ASN A 128 13.04 5.10 0.95
N SER A 129 11.78 5.51 1.04
CA SER A 129 11.13 5.91 2.30
C SER A 129 10.73 4.72 3.18
N THR A 130 10.76 3.51 2.65
CA THR A 130 10.33 2.29 3.35
C THR A 130 11.51 1.38 3.73
N LYS A 131 12.62 1.98 4.19
CA LYS A 131 13.86 1.26 4.59
C LYS A 131 13.64 0.16 5.63
N ASP A 132 12.61 0.29 6.45
CA ASP A 132 12.24 -0.67 7.49
C ASP A 132 11.47 -1.89 6.96
N PHE A 133 11.30 -1.98 5.63
CA PHE A 133 10.63 -3.08 4.96
C PHE A 133 11.57 -3.78 3.97
N ASN A 134 11.38 -5.08 3.79
CA ASN A 134 11.84 -5.79 2.61
C ASN A 134 10.81 -5.57 1.50
N HIS A 135 11.26 -5.50 0.25
CA HIS A 135 10.42 -5.25 -0.91
C HIS A 135 10.55 -6.40 -1.90
N GLU A 136 9.43 -6.78 -2.50
CA GLU A 136 9.35 -7.63 -3.67
C GLU A 136 8.54 -6.91 -4.73
N LEU A 137 9.15 -6.58 -5.88
CA LEU A 137 8.48 -5.93 -7.01
C LEU A 137 8.11 -6.97 -8.06
N LYS A 138 6.82 -7.01 -8.42
CA LYS A 138 6.29 -7.80 -9.53
C LYS A 138 5.84 -6.88 -10.65
N LYS A 139 6.38 -7.10 -11.85
CA LYS A 139 6.01 -6.40 -13.08
C LYS A 139 5.03 -7.25 -13.87
N GLU A 140 3.83 -6.75 -14.04
CA GLU A 140 2.78 -7.35 -14.87
C GLU A 140 2.50 -6.44 -16.07
N GLU A 141 1.69 -6.89 -17.02
CA GLU A 141 1.42 -6.14 -18.26
C GLU A 141 0.82 -4.75 -17.98
N LEU A 142 -0.14 -4.65 -17.07
CA LEU A 142 -0.90 -3.42 -16.81
C LEU A 142 -0.60 -2.79 -15.46
N LYS A 143 0.19 -3.44 -14.61
CA LYS A 143 0.45 -2.97 -13.24
C LYS A 143 1.82 -3.38 -12.71
N TYR A 144 2.27 -2.62 -11.72
CA TYR A 144 3.31 -3.04 -10.80
C TYR A 144 2.70 -3.39 -9.44
N THR A 145 3.16 -4.47 -8.84
CA THR A 145 2.77 -4.84 -7.48
C THR A 145 4.01 -4.86 -6.59
N ILE A 146 4.01 -4.07 -5.52
CA ILE A 146 5.04 -4.11 -4.49
C ILE A 146 4.47 -4.81 -3.27
N ILE A 147 5.18 -5.85 -2.80
CA ILE A 147 4.89 -6.52 -1.54
C ILE A 147 5.97 -6.11 -0.55
N MET A 148 5.56 -5.55 0.59
CA MET A 148 6.44 -5.06 1.62
C MET A 148 6.23 -5.85 2.92
N THR A 149 7.32 -6.38 3.50
CA THR A 149 7.31 -7.10 4.78
C THR A 149 8.20 -6.39 5.79
N PRO A 150 7.70 -6.11 7.02
CA PRO A 150 8.47 -5.36 8.01
C PRO A 150 9.72 -6.10 8.47
N LYS A 151 10.84 -5.39 8.60
CA LYS A 151 12.11 -5.88 9.17
C LYS A 151 12.10 -5.84 10.70
N LYS A 152 11.47 -4.80 11.28
CA LYS A 152 11.47 -4.56 12.73
C LYS A 152 10.36 -5.34 13.43
N LYS A 153 10.66 -6.12 14.46
CA LYS A 153 9.70 -6.90 15.26
C LYS A 153 8.52 -6.07 15.78
N ARG A 154 8.76 -4.81 16.19
CA ARG A 154 7.72 -3.89 16.67
C ARG A 154 6.67 -3.57 15.58
N VAL A 155 7.10 -3.41 14.34
CA VAL A 155 6.19 -3.19 13.21
C VAL A 155 5.54 -4.50 12.79
N ALA A 156 6.31 -5.59 12.72
CA ALA A 156 5.82 -6.93 12.38
C ALA A 156 4.75 -7.46 13.34
N SER A 157 4.74 -7.01 14.61
CA SER A 157 3.68 -7.36 15.57
C SER A 157 2.33 -6.73 15.24
N LYS A 158 2.27 -5.75 14.36
CA LYS A 158 1.06 -5.01 13.95
C LYS A 158 0.75 -5.17 12.46
N ILE A 159 1.76 -5.26 11.64
CA ILE A 159 1.65 -5.34 10.17
C ILE A 159 2.41 -6.59 9.73
N LYS A 160 1.74 -7.53 9.11
CA LYS A 160 2.34 -8.71 8.50
C LYS A 160 2.92 -8.37 7.13
N GLU A 161 2.13 -7.64 6.33
CA GLU A 161 2.42 -7.36 4.94
C GLU A 161 1.68 -6.11 4.47
N ILE A 162 2.27 -5.37 3.56
CA ILE A 162 1.61 -4.30 2.82
C ILE A 162 1.79 -4.58 1.34
N MET A 163 0.69 -4.60 0.60
CA MET A 163 0.67 -4.72 -0.86
C MET A 163 0.26 -3.39 -1.47
N LEU A 164 1.04 -2.91 -2.43
CA LEU A 164 0.77 -1.71 -3.24
C LEU A 164 0.61 -2.11 -4.70
N GLU A 165 -0.44 -1.64 -5.36
CA GLU A 165 -0.67 -1.87 -6.78
C GLU A 165 -0.68 -0.53 -7.52
N PHE A 166 0.21 -0.35 -8.48
CA PHE A 166 0.34 0.83 -9.32
C PHE A 166 -0.11 0.53 -10.76
N ASP A 167 -0.84 1.44 -11.37
CA ASP A 167 -1.15 1.38 -12.81
C ASP A 167 0.13 1.73 -13.60
N ARG A 168 0.54 0.88 -14.55
CA ARG A 168 1.76 1.10 -15.34
C ARG A 168 1.69 2.29 -16.27
N ARG A 169 0.51 2.71 -16.72
CA ARG A 169 0.36 3.81 -17.69
C ARG A 169 0.63 5.17 -17.05
N ASN A 170 0.19 5.36 -15.81
CA ASN A 170 0.27 6.65 -15.12
C ASN A 170 1.06 6.61 -13.81
N MET A 171 1.56 5.43 -13.40
CA MET A 171 2.31 5.19 -12.17
C MET A 171 1.57 5.65 -10.90
N CYS A 172 0.24 5.65 -10.93
CA CYS A 172 -0.56 6.01 -9.78
C CYS A 172 -0.93 4.78 -8.94
N LEU A 173 -0.91 4.96 -7.63
CA LEU A 173 -1.37 3.94 -6.69
C LEU A 173 -2.88 3.69 -6.89
N ASN A 174 -3.25 2.45 -7.25
CA ASN A 174 -4.64 2.02 -7.38
C ASN A 174 -5.14 1.31 -6.13
N LYS A 175 -4.26 0.50 -5.49
CA LYS A 175 -4.64 -0.26 -4.29
C LYS A 175 -3.53 -0.26 -3.26
N MET A 176 -3.93 -0.21 -2.01
CA MET A 176 -3.07 -0.47 -0.86
C MET A 176 -3.79 -1.41 0.11
N LYS A 177 -3.19 -2.57 0.37
CA LYS A 177 -3.71 -3.54 1.35
C LYS A 177 -2.72 -3.70 2.48
N MET A 178 -3.16 -3.47 3.72
CA MET A 178 -2.40 -3.69 4.94
C MET A 178 -2.97 -4.92 5.65
N THR A 179 -2.17 -5.97 5.79
CA THR A 179 -2.54 -7.23 6.44
C THR A 179 -1.89 -7.31 7.81
N GLN A 180 -2.66 -7.68 8.83
CA GLN A 180 -2.19 -7.90 10.20
C GLN A 180 -1.75 -9.37 10.41
N PRO A 181 -0.99 -9.69 11.47
CA PRO A 181 -0.54 -11.05 11.73
C PRO A 181 -1.67 -12.08 11.93
N ASN A 182 -2.83 -11.65 12.44
CA ASN A 182 -4.01 -12.50 12.63
C ASN A 182 -4.82 -12.71 11.32
N GLY A 183 -4.38 -12.14 10.19
CA GLY A 183 -5.07 -12.23 8.91
C GLY A 183 -6.10 -11.13 8.64
N ASP A 184 -6.42 -10.29 9.62
CA ASP A 184 -7.24 -9.10 9.40
C ASP A 184 -6.58 -8.18 8.39
N TYR A 185 -7.36 -7.46 7.58
CA TYR A 185 -6.79 -6.51 6.65
C TYR A 185 -7.66 -5.28 6.44
N THR A 186 -7.00 -4.20 6.02
CA THR A 186 -7.64 -3.01 5.46
C THR A 186 -7.15 -2.83 4.03
N LEU A 187 -8.08 -2.75 3.09
CA LEU A 187 -7.83 -2.48 1.66
C LEU A 187 -8.37 -1.09 1.33
N TYR A 188 -7.52 -0.28 0.70
CA TYR A 188 -7.90 0.98 0.06
C TYR A 188 -7.81 0.82 -1.46
N GLU A 189 -8.84 1.25 -2.17
CA GLU A 189 -8.90 1.30 -3.64
C GLU A 189 -9.17 2.74 -4.06
N PHE A 190 -8.31 3.29 -4.95
CA PHE A 190 -8.31 4.69 -5.37
C PHE A 190 -8.72 4.80 -6.84
N LEU A 191 -9.79 5.54 -7.11
CA LEU A 191 -10.43 5.66 -8.42
C LEU A 191 -10.62 7.14 -8.79
N ASP A 192 -10.77 7.43 -10.08
CA ASP A 192 -11.13 8.76 -10.59
C ASP A 192 -10.18 9.86 -10.09
N LYS A 193 -8.88 9.70 -10.37
CA LYS A 193 -7.84 10.61 -9.88
C LYS A 193 -7.77 11.90 -10.68
N GLU A 194 -7.78 13.03 -9.98
CA GLU A 194 -7.52 14.37 -10.49
C GLU A 194 -6.23 14.91 -9.88
N PHE A 195 -5.40 15.58 -10.71
CA PHE A 195 -4.09 16.07 -10.31
C PHE A 195 -4.01 17.59 -10.41
N ASN A 196 -3.24 18.20 -9.52
CA ASN A 196 -2.87 19.62 -9.53
C ASN A 196 -4.08 20.56 -9.51
N LYS A 197 -5.18 20.13 -8.86
CA LYS A 197 -6.35 20.96 -8.58
C LYS A 197 -6.23 21.59 -7.19
N GLN A 198 -6.81 22.79 -7.02
CA GLN A 198 -6.88 23.42 -5.71
C GLN A 198 -7.74 22.59 -4.74
N ILE A 199 -7.23 22.34 -3.54
CA ILE A 199 -7.92 21.60 -2.48
C ILE A 199 -8.32 22.57 -1.37
N LYS A 200 -9.62 22.94 -1.30
CA LYS A 200 -10.15 23.84 -0.28
C LYS A 200 -10.35 23.17 1.08
N GLN A 201 -10.34 21.84 1.13
CA GLN A 201 -10.59 21.04 2.33
C GLN A 201 -9.49 21.17 3.40
N PHE A 202 -8.29 21.57 3.01
CA PHE A 202 -7.19 21.85 3.93
C PHE A 202 -7.21 23.29 4.49
N ASP A 203 -8.00 24.19 3.88
CA ASP A 203 -8.08 25.60 4.29
C ASP A 203 -9.11 25.82 5.43
N LYS A 204 -9.99 24.83 5.67
CA LYS A 204 -10.93 24.86 6.78
C LYS A 204 -10.22 24.49 8.08
N ARG A 205 -10.13 25.43 9.00
CA ARG A 205 -9.66 25.25 10.39
C ARG A 205 -10.71 24.58 11.24
#